data_4ede84735a088dff8cd946c5ae5f43f3
#
_entry.id   4ede84735a088dff8cd946c5ae5f43f3
#
_cell.length_a   1.000
_cell.length_b   1.000
_cell.length_c   1.000
_cell.angle_alpha   90.00
_cell.angle_beta   90.00
_cell.angle_gamma   90.00
#
_symmetry.space_group_name_H-M   'P 1'
#
loop_
_entity.id
_entity.type
_entity.pdbx_description
1 polymer ?
#
loop_
_entity_poly.entity_id
_entity_poly.type
_entity_poly.pdbx_seq_one_letter_code
_entity_poly.pdbx_strand_id
1 'polypeptide(L)'
;MSQTSLSERPPVPAYLAESRTYRWAYGGRFSPFFLDHAWVVEAILWGQGRRLMRLAAAEVAPGEIVLQPACVYGAFSRHLLGAIGAEGRLDVIDVLPGQVDNLRRKLAGRANVQIELGDAEDVPAQAYDVVSCFFLLHEVPQAKRRAIVAALLGAVRPGGRVVFVDYHRPRWWHPLGPLMALVHRTLEPFAASLWDQRLAELDAAGEFSWRTETYFGGLYQKTVATRQD
;
A
#
# COMPACT_ATOMS: atom_id res chain seq x y z
N MET A 1 12.19 -22.09 -35.88
CA MET A 1 11.80 -22.54 -34.51
C MET A 1 12.43 -21.56 -33.52
N SER A 2 11.70 -20.53 -33.14
CA SER A 2 12.17 -19.50 -32.20
C SER A 2 11.88 -19.97 -30.79
N GLN A 3 12.93 -20.21 -30.01
CA GLN A 3 12.80 -20.48 -28.58
C GLN A 3 12.34 -19.17 -27.88
N THR A 4 11.12 -19.17 -27.41
CA THR A 4 10.61 -18.12 -26.51
C THR A 4 11.41 -18.24 -25.22
N SER A 5 12.30 -17.29 -24.98
CA SER A 5 13.03 -17.17 -23.72
C SER A 5 12.02 -17.07 -22.60
N LEU A 6 12.08 -18.00 -21.63
CA LEU A 6 11.44 -17.87 -20.33
C LEU A 6 11.99 -16.59 -19.72
N SER A 7 11.17 -15.54 -19.66
CA SER A 7 11.55 -14.30 -19.01
C SER A 7 11.85 -14.63 -17.55
N GLU A 8 13.11 -14.50 -17.15
CA GLU A 8 13.53 -14.61 -15.77
C GLU A 8 12.69 -13.63 -14.94
N ARG A 9 12.01 -14.15 -13.91
CA ARG A 9 11.27 -13.32 -12.96
C ARG A 9 12.26 -12.36 -12.33
N PRO A 10 11.96 -11.04 -12.27
CA PRO A 10 12.88 -10.10 -11.66
C PRO A 10 13.19 -10.53 -10.22
N PRO A 11 14.44 -10.37 -9.78
CA PRO A 11 14.83 -10.75 -8.43
C PRO A 11 14.08 -9.90 -7.40
N VAL A 12 13.66 -10.55 -6.31
CA VAL A 12 13.06 -9.84 -5.17
C VAL A 12 14.04 -8.77 -4.67
N PRO A 13 13.59 -7.53 -4.40
CA PRO A 13 14.46 -6.47 -3.91
C PRO A 13 15.26 -6.89 -2.68
N ALA A 14 16.55 -6.55 -2.61
CA ALA A 14 17.46 -7.00 -1.57
C ALA A 14 16.98 -6.65 -0.15
N TYR A 15 16.40 -5.45 0.05
CA TYR A 15 15.87 -5.02 1.35
C TYR A 15 14.70 -5.88 1.85
N LEU A 16 13.92 -6.47 0.93
CA LEU A 16 12.88 -7.44 1.27
C LEU A 16 13.49 -8.81 1.56
N ALA A 17 14.41 -9.27 0.71
CA ALA A 17 15.05 -10.58 0.87
C ALA A 17 15.83 -10.72 2.20
N GLU A 18 16.42 -9.65 2.69
CA GLU A 18 17.15 -9.59 3.97
C GLU A 18 16.22 -9.43 5.18
N SER A 19 14.99 -8.97 5.00
CA SER A 19 14.02 -8.77 6.08
C SER A 19 13.58 -10.12 6.68
N ARG A 20 13.64 -10.25 8.02
CA ARG A 20 13.14 -11.43 8.74
C ARG A 20 11.64 -11.60 8.54
N THR A 21 10.90 -10.48 8.50
CA THR A 21 9.45 -10.43 8.26
C THR A 21 9.12 -10.93 6.88
N TYR A 22 9.87 -10.50 5.85
CA TYR A 22 9.68 -10.98 4.49
C TYR A 22 9.86 -12.50 4.39
N ARG A 23 10.94 -13.05 4.97
CA ARG A 23 11.18 -14.50 4.96
C ARG A 23 10.09 -15.29 5.66
N TRP A 24 9.50 -14.75 6.72
CA TRP A 24 8.41 -15.38 7.44
C TRP A 24 7.06 -15.19 6.73
N ALA A 25 6.74 -13.96 6.31
CA ALA A 25 5.44 -13.62 5.74
C ALA A 25 5.28 -14.01 4.28
N TYR A 26 6.36 -13.98 3.49
CA TYR A 26 6.32 -14.16 2.04
C TYR A 26 7.20 -15.31 1.52
N GLY A 27 8.15 -15.80 2.31
CA GLY A 27 9.05 -16.89 1.92
C GLY A 27 8.48 -18.30 2.13
N GLY A 28 7.40 -18.45 2.87
CA GLY A 28 6.73 -19.71 3.13
C GLY A 28 5.71 -20.09 2.07
N ARG A 29 5.72 -21.35 1.62
CA ARG A 29 4.79 -21.90 0.61
C ARG A 29 3.30 -21.76 0.98
N PHE A 30 2.99 -21.63 2.28
CA PHE A 30 1.64 -21.49 2.83
C PHE A 30 1.31 -20.08 3.33
N SER A 31 2.29 -19.18 3.39
CA SER A 31 2.14 -17.86 3.98
C SER A 31 1.09 -16.99 3.27
N PRO A 32 1.09 -16.87 1.92
CA PRO A 32 0.08 -16.07 1.23
C PRO A 32 -1.34 -16.59 1.44
N PHE A 33 -1.52 -17.91 1.48
CA PHE A 33 -2.84 -18.53 1.69
C PHE A 33 -3.38 -18.25 3.10
N PHE A 34 -2.55 -18.35 4.12
CA PHE A 34 -2.97 -18.15 5.51
C PHE A 34 -3.19 -16.67 5.83
N LEU A 35 -2.23 -15.80 5.46
CA LEU A 35 -2.29 -14.36 5.75
C LEU A 35 -3.37 -13.62 4.96
N ASP A 36 -3.84 -14.19 3.85
CA ASP A 36 -4.88 -13.58 3.02
C ASP A 36 -6.32 -13.78 3.55
N HIS A 37 -6.49 -14.55 4.63
CA HIS A 37 -7.79 -14.67 5.25
C HIS A 37 -8.19 -13.36 5.96
N ALA A 38 -9.41 -12.89 5.71
CA ALA A 38 -9.90 -11.62 6.26
C ALA A 38 -9.79 -11.54 7.79
N TRP A 39 -9.99 -12.66 8.51
CA TRP A 39 -9.88 -12.68 9.97
C TRP A 39 -8.42 -12.53 10.46
N VAL A 40 -7.44 -13.01 9.68
CA VAL A 40 -6.01 -12.83 10.01
C VAL A 40 -5.63 -11.36 9.88
N VAL A 41 -6.02 -10.72 8.77
CA VAL A 41 -5.81 -9.27 8.57
C VAL A 41 -6.48 -8.46 9.67
N GLU A 42 -7.72 -8.80 10.04
CA GLU A 42 -8.42 -8.16 11.16
C GLU A 42 -7.67 -8.35 12.49
N ALA A 43 -7.16 -9.56 12.76
CA ALA A 43 -6.39 -9.83 13.98
C ALA A 43 -5.09 -9.01 14.03
N ILE A 44 -4.33 -8.97 12.94
CA ILE A 44 -3.08 -8.20 12.82
C ILE A 44 -3.35 -6.70 13.00
N LEU A 45 -4.46 -6.20 12.45
CA LEU A 45 -4.85 -4.80 12.53
C LEU A 45 -5.81 -4.50 13.69
N TRP A 46 -5.85 -5.36 14.71
CA TRP A 46 -6.65 -5.18 15.93
C TRP A 46 -8.12 -4.86 15.66
N GLY A 47 -8.72 -5.54 14.68
CA GLY A 47 -10.11 -5.33 14.27
C GLY A 47 -10.36 -4.04 13.48
N GLN A 48 -9.32 -3.30 13.08
CA GLN A 48 -9.47 -2.06 12.33
C GLN A 48 -9.35 -2.23 10.81
N GLY A 49 -8.98 -3.40 10.31
CA GLY A 49 -8.69 -3.64 8.89
C GLY A 49 -9.80 -3.18 7.96
N ARG A 50 -11.02 -3.67 8.16
CA ARG A 50 -12.19 -3.29 7.32
C ARG A 50 -12.53 -1.80 7.43
N ARG A 51 -12.35 -1.20 8.61
CA ARG A 51 -12.58 0.23 8.81
C ARG A 51 -11.58 1.05 8.00
N LEU A 52 -10.29 0.72 8.11
CA LEU A 52 -9.23 1.42 7.39
C LEU A 52 -9.37 1.27 5.88
N MET A 53 -9.71 0.07 5.37
CA MET A 53 -9.99 -0.17 3.95
C MET A 53 -11.15 0.70 3.44
N ARG A 54 -12.24 0.81 4.22
CA ARG A 54 -13.38 1.69 3.87
C ARG A 54 -13.01 3.16 3.91
N LEU A 55 -12.20 3.59 4.87
CA LEU A 55 -11.74 4.97 4.96
C LEU A 55 -10.83 5.36 3.79
N ALA A 56 -10.00 4.43 3.29
CA ALA A 56 -9.21 4.65 2.09
C ALA A 56 -10.10 4.70 0.83
N ALA A 57 -11.02 3.74 0.69
CA ALA A 57 -11.94 3.67 -0.45
C ALA A 57 -12.94 4.85 -0.49
N ALA A 58 -13.25 5.48 0.65
CA ALA A 58 -14.11 6.66 0.71
C ALA A 58 -13.48 7.92 0.09
N GLU A 59 -12.17 7.90 -0.16
CA GLU A 59 -11.47 8.96 -0.90
C GLU A 59 -11.53 8.73 -2.43
N VAL A 60 -12.23 7.71 -2.91
CA VAL A 60 -12.32 7.33 -4.32
C VAL A 60 -13.74 7.56 -4.81
N ALA A 61 -13.91 8.19 -5.97
CA ALA A 61 -15.18 8.44 -6.61
C ALA A 61 -15.48 7.43 -7.74
N PRO A 62 -16.76 7.21 -8.10
CA PRO A 62 -17.13 6.39 -9.26
C PRO A 62 -16.51 6.93 -10.55
N GLY A 63 -16.03 6.03 -11.41
CA GLY A 63 -15.43 6.36 -12.71
C GLY A 63 -13.96 6.74 -12.67
N GLU A 64 -13.34 6.89 -11.49
CA GLU A 64 -11.93 7.27 -11.38
C GLU A 64 -10.96 6.15 -11.80
N ILE A 65 -9.80 6.57 -12.28
CA ILE A 65 -8.64 5.71 -12.55
C ILE A 65 -7.75 5.70 -11.31
N VAL A 66 -7.65 4.54 -10.69
CA VAL A 66 -6.98 4.36 -9.39
C VAL A 66 -5.75 3.48 -9.52
N LEU A 67 -4.63 3.91 -8.93
CA LEU A 67 -3.45 3.07 -8.71
C LEU A 67 -3.43 2.54 -7.27
N GLN A 68 -3.21 1.25 -7.11
CA GLN A 68 -2.86 0.60 -5.85
C GLN A 68 -1.40 0.11 -5.93
N PRO A 69 -0.43 0.74 -5.25
CA PRO A 69 1.01 0.48 -5.44
C PRO A 69 1.55 -0.72 -4.64
N ALA A 70 0.70 -1.57 -4.08
CA ALA A 70 1.05 -2.86 -3.48
C ALA A 70 -0.18 -3.77 -3.39
N CYS A 71 0.01 -5.07 -3.62
CA CYS A 71 -1.00 -6.09 -3.36
C CYS A 71 -1.03 -6.40 -1.87
N VAL A 72 -1.98 -5.84 -1.14
CA VAL A 72 -2.15 -6.13 0.28
C VAL A 72 -3.04 -7.35 0.52
N TYR A 73 -2.83 -8.02 1.63
CA TYR A 73 -3.69 -9.12 2.04
C TYR A 73 -5.12 -8.64 2.34
N GLY A 74 -6.09 -9.55 2.20
CA GLY A 74 -7.48 -9.26 2.50
C GLY A 74 -8.29 -8.76 1.29
N ALA A 75 -9.18 -7.79 1.52
CA ALA A 75 -10.19 -7.36 0.57
C ALA A 75 -10.00 -5.94 0.02
N PHE A 76 -8.84 -5.31 0.23
CA PHE A 76 -8.65 -3.89 -0.09
C PHE A 76 -8.96 -3.54 -1.56
N SER A 77 -8.39 -4.28 -2.52
CA SER A 77 -8.66 -4.05 -3.94
C SER A 77 -10.15 -4.19 -4.29
N ARG A 78 -10.90 -5.05 -3.57
CA ARG A 78 -12.36 -5.16 -3.75
C ARG A 78 -13.10 -3.93 -3.24
N HIS A 79 -12.61 -3.30 -2.16
CA HIS A 79 -13.18 -2.03 -1.67
C HIS A 79 -12.97 -0.91 -2.68
N LEU A 80 -11.77 -0.81 -3.28
CA LEU A 80 -11.48 0.16 -4.34
C LEU A 80 -12.36 -0.09 -5.57
N LEU A 81 -12.46 -1.36 -6.04
CA LEU A 81 -13.33 -1.73 -7.15
C LEU A 81 -14.80 -1.42 -6.90
N GLY A 82 -15.26 -1.57 -5.65
CA GLY A 82 -16.61 -1.18 -5.26
C GLY A 82 -16.83 0.34 -5.31
N ALA A 83 -15.81 1.13 -5.00
CA ALA A 83 -15.88 2.58 -5.02
C ALA A 83 -15.85 3.16 -6.46
N ILE A 84 -14.94 2.67 -7.32
CA ILE A 84 -14.84 3.15 -8.71
C ILE A 84 -16.00 2.70 -9.60
N GLY A 85 -16.70 1.62 -9.24
CA GLY A 85 -17.78 1.09 -10.06
C GLY A 85 -17.31 0.44 -11.36
N ALA A 86 -18.22 0.30 -12.33
CA ALA A 86 -17.93 -0.37 -13.60
C ALA A 86 -17.16 0.52 -14.58
N GLU A 87 -17.34 1.83 -14.50
CA GLU A 87 -16.76 2.82 -15.42
C GLU A 87 -15.32 3.21 -15.02
N GLY A 88 -14.92 2.96 -13.76
CA GLY A 88 -13.56 3.23 -13.29
C GLY A 88 -12.60 2.09 -13.59
N ARG A 89 -11.29 2.35 -13.44
CA ARG A 89 -10.21 1.39 -13.63
C ARG A 89 -9.31 1.32 -12.39
N LEU A 90 -8.93 0.11 -12.01
CA LEU A 90 -7.98 -0.17 -10.96
C LEU A 90 -6.71 -0.79 -11.54
N ASP A 91 -5.60 -0.09 -11.43
CA ASP A 91 -4.27 -0.61 -11.73
C ASP A 91 -3.59 -0.97 -10.41
N VAL A 92 -3.04 -2.18 -10.33
CA VAL A 92 -2.33 -2.68 -9.14
C VAL A 92 -0.94 -3.13 -9.55
N ILE A 93 0.06 -2.69 -8.83
CA ILE A 93 1.45 -3.13 -9.02
C ILE A 93 1.97 -3.74 -7.72
N ASP A 94 2.89 -4.69 -7.85
CA ASP A 94 3.60 -5.26 -6.71
C ASP A 94 4.94 -5.83 -7.17
N VAL A 95 5.97 -5.72 -6.34
CA VAL A 95 7.30 -6.29 -6.62
C VAL A 95 7.36 -7.81 -6.40
N LEU A 96 6.34 -8.40 -5.76
CA LEU A 96 6.30 -9.80 -5.38
C LEU A 96 5.44 -10.62 -6.36
N PRO A 97 6.04 -11.51 -7.18
CA PRO A 97 5.29 -12.33 -8.12
C PRO A 97 4.17 -13.15 -7.47
N GLY A 98 4.41 -13.67 -6.26
CA GLY A 98 3.40 -14.45 -5.52
C GLY A 98 2.16 -13.63 -5.14
N GLN A 99 2.32 -12.35 -4.81
CA GLN A 99 1.23 -11.44 -4.50
C GLN A 99 0.43 -11.08 -5.75
N VAL A 100 1.13 -10.78 -6.85
CA VAL A 100 0.52 -10.54 -8.17
C VAL A 100 -0.33 -11.74 -8.61
N ASP A 101 0.24 -12.95 -8.55
CA ASP A 101 -0.47 -14.18 -8.92
C ASP A 101 -1.67 -14.47 -8.02
N ASN A 102 -1.55 -14.19 -6.71
CA ASN A 102 -2.64 -14.32 -5.76
C ASN A 102 -3.79 -13.35 -6.08
N LEU A 103 -3.45 -12.08 -6.30
CA LEU A 103 -4.46 -11.05 -6.58
C LEU A 103 -5.15 -11.29 -7.94
N ARG A 104 -4.42 -11.73 -8.96
CA ARG A 104 -5.00 -12.13 -10.26
C ARG A 104 -6.05 -13.21 -10.11
N ARG A 105 -5.80 -14.22 -9.26
CA ARG A 105 -6.78 -15.27 -8.96
C ARG A 105 -8.02 -14.71 -8.23
N LYS A 106 -7.82 -13.82 -7.26
CA LYS A 106 -8.90 -13.23 -6.45
C LYS A 106 -9.83 -12.33 -7.26
N LEU A 107 -9.29 -11.68 -8.30
CA LEU A 107 -10.01 -10.72 -9.13
C LEU A 107 -10.28 -11.24 -10.55
N ALA A 108 -10.11 -12.56 -10.77
CA ALA A 108 -10.38 -13.19 -12.05
C ALA A 108 -11.80 -12.84 -12.55
N GLY A 109 -11.92 -12.48 -13.83
CA GLY A 109 -13.17 -12.08 -14.46
C GLY A 109 -13.57 -10.60 -14.27
N ARG A 110 -12.77 -9.79 -13.58
CA ARG A 110 -12.96 -8.34 -13.54
C ARG A 110 -12.29 -7.68 -14.75
N ALA A 111 -13.10 -7.03 -15.62
CA ALA A 111 -12.61 -6.41 -16.85
C ALA A 111 -11.87 -5.07 -16.59
N ASN A 112 -12.20 -4.38 -15.50
CA ASN A 112 -11.69 -3.05 -15.16
C ASN A 112 -10.52 -3.08 -14.15
N VAL A 113 -9.72 -4.15 -14.17
CA VAL A 113 -8.54 -4.32 -13.31
C VAL A 113 -7.33 -4.71 -14.16
N GLN A 114 -6.21 -4.04 -13.93
CA GLN A 114 -4.89 -4.42 -14.42
C GLN A 114 -3.98 -4.73 -13.23
N ILE A 115 -3.25 -5.84 -13.28
CA ILE A 115 -2.36 -6.27 -12.18
C ILE A 115 -1.02 -6.62 -12.77
N GLU A 116 0.00 -5.87 -12.40
CA GLU A 116 1.34 -5.98 -12.99
C GLU A 116 2.41 -6.23 -11.92
N LEU A 117 3.47 -6.91 -12.34
CA LEU A 117 4.68 -7.01 -11.55
C LEU A 117 5.53 -5.76 -11.82
N GLY A 118 5.76 -4.96 -10.79
CA GLY A 118 6.47 -3.69 -10.93
C GLY A 118 6.81 -3.06 -9.59
N ASP A 119 7.66 -2.04 -9.62
CA ASP A 119 8.04 -1.26 -8.45
C ASP A 119 7.20 0.02 -8.35
N ALA A 120 6.83 0.40 -7.14
CA ALA A 120 6.09 1.63 -6.86
C ALA A 120 6.87 2.92 -7.19
N GLU A 121 8.17 2.83 -7.45
CA GLU A 121 8.97 3.94 -7.97
C GLU A 121 8.85 4.13 -9.48
N ASP A 122 8.45 3.09 -10.22
CA ASP A 122 8.43 3.08 -11.68
C ASP A 122 7.03 3.33 -12.25
N VAL A 123 6.19 4.08 -11.53
CA VAL A 123 4.82 4.36 -11.95
C VAL A 123 4.75 5.52 -12.95
N PRO A 124 3.80 5.49 -13.92
CA PRO A 124 3.67 6.56 -14.90
C PRO A 124 3.21 7.86 -14.24
N ALA A 125 3.85 8.98 -14.64
CA ALA A 125 3.50 10.30 -14.17
C ALA A 125 2.12 10.76 -14.69
N GLN A 126 1.37 11.45 -13.85
CA GLN A 126 0.10 12.12 -14.18
C GLN A 126 -0.93 11.21 -14.88
N ALA A 127 -0.95 9.94 -14.52
CA ALA A 127 -1.81 8.91 -15.14
C ALA A 127 -3.10 8.62 -14.36
N TYR A 128 -3.15 9.00 -13.07
CA TYR A 128 -4.18 8.56 -12.14
C TYR A 128 -4.96 9.74 -11.53
N ASP A 129 -6.25 9.52 -11.27
CA ASP A 129 -7.08 10.41 -10.46
C ASP A 129 -6.75 10.23 -8.98
N VAL A 130 -6.52 8.97 -8.58
CA VAL A 130 -6.20 8.60 -7.20
C VAL A 130 -5.08 7.57 -7.16
N VAL A 131 -4.14 7.75 -6.26
CA VAL A 131 -3.24 6.69 -5.81
C VAL A 131 -3.61 6.31 -4.39
N SER A 132 -3.89 5.02 -4.14
CA SER A 132 -4.28 4.52 -2.82
C SER A 132 -3.21 3.57 -2.26
N CYS A 133 -2.28 4.13 -1.48
CA CYS A 133 -1.16 3.45 -0.84
C CYS A 133 -1.59 2.97 0.56
N PHE A 134 -1.75 1.66 0.71
CA PHE A 134 -2.29 1.04 1.92
C PHE A 134 -1.27 0.07 2.52
N PHE A 135 -0.75 0.38 3.70
CA PHE A 135 0.21 -0.43 4.45
C PHE A 135 1.44 -0.87 3.65
N LEU A 136 2.07 0.06 2.93
CA LEU A 136 3.30 -0.15 2.17
C LEU A 136 4.51 0.53 2.82
N LEU A 137 4.33 1.76 3.33
CA LEU A 137 5.46 2.62 3.67
C LEU A 137 6.24 2.15 4.89
N HIS A 138 5.61 1.39 5.80
CA HIS A 138 6.27 0.81 6.96
C HIS A 138 7.16 -0.40 6.63
N GLU A 139 6.97 -1.02 5.46
CA GLU A 139 7.75 -2.19 5.03
C GLU A 139 9.07 -1.83 4.35
N VAL A 140 9.28 -0.57 3.99
CA VAL A 140 10.43 -0.13 3.19
C VAL A 140 11.39 0.78 3.95
N PRO A 141 12.71 0.72 3.65
CA PRO A 141 13.70 1.64 4.21
C PRO A 141 13.39 3.10 3.89
N GLN A 142 13.86 4.03 4.73
CA GLN A 142 13.54 5.45 4.61
C GLN A 142 13.91 6.04 3.23
N ALA A 143 15.06 5.66 2.67
CA ALA A 143 15.47 6.14 1.34
C ALA A 143 14.50 5.69 0.25
N LYS A 144 14.12 4.39 0.26
CA LYS A 144 13.13 3.81 -0.66
C LYS A 144 11.76 4.45 -0.48
N ARG A 145 11.35 4.69 0.77
CA ARG A 145 10.09 5.37 1.09
C ARG A 145 9.99 6.75 0.46
N ARG A 146 11.08 7.54 0.52
CA ARG A 146 11.13 8.87 -0.10
C ARG A 146 10.96 8.78 -1.62
N ALA A 147 11.64 7.85 -2.26
CA ALA A 147 11.53 7.64 -3.70
C ALA A 147 10.11 7.19 -4.11
N ILE A 148 9.54 6.21 -3.39
CA ILE A 148 8.16 5.77 -3.59
C ILE A 148 7.17 6.94 -3.43
N VAL A 149 7.24 7.69 -2.33
CA VAL A 149 6.32 8.81 -2.10
C VAL A 149 6.43 9.85 -3.22
N ALA A 150 7.66 10.21 -3.64
CA ALA A 150 7.87 11.14 -4.75
C ALA A 150 7.25 10.63 -6.06
N ALA A 151 7.43 9.34 -6.39
CA ALA A 151 6.84 8.72 -7.57
C ALA A 151 5.31 8.71 -7.50
N LEU A 152 4.73 8.35 -6.33
CA LEU A 152 3.28 8.32 -6.16
C LEU A 152 2.64 9.72 -6.21
N LEU A 153 3.31 10.76 -5.68
CA LEU A 153 2.89 12.15 -5.84
C LEU A 153 2.93 12.56 -7.32
N GLY A 154 4.00 12.21 -8.04
CA GLY A 154 4.11 12.48 -9.47
C GLY A 154 3.12 11.72 -10.35
N ALA A 155 2.56 10.60 -9.86
CA ALA A 155 1.64 9.75 -10.61
C ALA A 155 0.22 10.31 -10.73
N VAL A 156 -0.20 11.21 -9.82
CA VAL A 156 -1.52 11.83 -9.90
C VAL A 156 -1.52 13.04 -10.81
N ARG A 157 -2.61 13.20 -11.56
CA ARG A 157 -2.87 14.35 -12.42
C ARG A 157 -3.22 15.60 -11.60
N PRO A 158 -3.19 16.82 -12.17
CA PRO A 158 -3.71 18.03 -11.51
C PRO A 158 -5.13 17.78 -10.96
N GLY A 159 -5.42 18.25 -9.75
CA GLY A 159 -6.67 17.95 -9.03
C GLY A 159 -6.78 16.53 -8.47
N GLY A 160 -5.87 15.61 -8.82
CA GLY A 160 -5.84 14.25 -8.29
C GLY A 160 -5.28 14.17 -6.86
N ARG A 161 -5.32 12.98 -6.25
CA ARG A 161 -4.90 12.81 -4.86
C ARG A 161 -4.19 11.51 -4.58
N VAL A 162 -3.29 11.52 -3.60
CA VAL A 162 -2.66 10.32 -3.03
C VAL A 162 -3.20 10.10 -1.64
N VAL A 163 -3.68 8.88 -1.38
CA VAL A 163 -4.21 8.46 -0.09
C VAL A 163 -3.23 7.46 0.53
N PHE A 164 -2.62 7.82 1.63
CA PHE A 164 -1.74 6.97 2.42
C PHE A 164 -2.48 6.49 3.67
N VAL A 165 -2.53 5.18 3.88
CA VAL A 165 -3.00 4.58 5.13
C VAL A 165 -1.91 3.68 5.66
N ASP A 166 -1.43 3.97 6.88
CA ASP A 166 -0.33 3.23 7.47
C ASP A 166 -0.30 3.38 9.00
N TYR A 167 0.68 2.76 9.65
CA TYR A 167 0.94 2.95 11.07
C TYR A 167 1.30 4.41 11.38
N HIS A 168 0.94 4.80 12.62
CA HIS A 168 1.29 6.09 13.18
C HIS A 168 1.75 5.89 14.63
N ARG A 169 2.37 6.89 15.23
CA ARG A 169 2.77 6.83 16.63
C ARG A 169 1.52 6.83 17.52
N PRO A 170 1.24 5.74 18.27
CA PRO A 170 0.11 5.70 19.18
C PRO A 170 0.26 6.78 20.27
N ARG A 171 -0.86 7.26 20.78
CA ARG A 171 -0.85 8.17 21.92
C ARG A 171 -0.20 7.48 23.12
N TRP A 172 0.48 8.23 23.97
CA TRP A 172 1.27 7.71 25.11
C TRP A 172 0.46 6.80 26.06
N TRP A 173 -0.84 7.00 26.18
CA TRP A 173 -1.76 6.21 27.01
C TRP A 173 -2.37 4.99 26.29
N HIS A 174 -2.03 4.76 25.03
CA HIS A 174 -2.61 3.66 24.25
C HIS A 174 -2.18 2.31 24.82
N PRO A 175 -3.12 1.40 25.19
CA PRO A 175 -2.77 0.15 25.88
C PRO A 175 -1.89 -0.78 25.03
N LEU A 176 -2.00 -0.72 23.68
CA LEU A 176 -1.16 -1.50 22.77
C LEU A 176 0.16 -0.80 22.42
N GLY A 177 0.41 0.41 22.90
CA GLY A 177 1.63 1.17 22.58
C GLY A 177 2.93 0.39 22.84
N PRO A 178 3.15 -0.15 24.05
CA PRO A 178 4.34 -0.93 24.36
C PRO A 178 4.48 -2.19 23.50
N LEU A 179 3.36 -2.88 23.24
CA LEU A 179 3.35 -4.07 22.40
C LEU A 179 3.70 -3.74 20.95
N MET A 180 3.12 -2.66 20.40
CA MET A 180 3.42 -2.22 19.02
C MET A 180 4.87 -1.73 18.89
N ALA A 181 5.41 -1.05 19.89
CA ALA A 181 6.81 -0.70 19.91
C ALA A 181 7.73 -1.93 19.88
N LEU A 182 7.36 -3.01 20.59
CA LEU A 182 8.09 -4.27 20.55
C LEU A 182 7.97 -4.94 19.17
N VAL A 183 6.76 -5.04 18.60
CA VAL A 183 6.50 -5.61 17.26
C VAL A 183 7.32 -4.88 16.20
N HIS A 184 7.26 -3.54 16.17
CA HIS A 184 8.02 -2.75 15.19
C HIS A 184 9.53 -2.92 15.36
N ARG A 185 10.03 -2.99 16.59
CA ARG A 185 11.47 -3.22 16.82
C ARG A 185 11.96 -4.60 16.38
N THR A 186 11.10 -5.62 16.45
CA THR A 186 11.51 -7.02 16.23
C THR A 186 11.12 -7.55 14.85
N LEU A 187 9.97 -7.16 14.32
CA LEU A 187 9.41 -7.68 13.09
C LEU A 187 9.37 -6.66 11.95
N GLU A 188 9.19 -5.39 12.27
CA GLU A 188 9.01 -4.31 11.28
C GLU A 188 9.98 -3.15 11.56
N PRO A 189 11.28 -3.33 11.34
CA PRO A 189 12.31 -2.37 11.77
C PRO A 189 12.17 -0.99 11.11
N PHE A 190 11.49 -0.90 9.96
CA PHE A 190 11.28 0.35 9.25
C PHE A 190 10.03 1.11 9.71
N ALA A 191 9.08 0.44 10.41
CA ALA A 191 7.85 1.07 10.88
C ALA A 191 8.12 2.18 11.91
N ALA A 192 9.10 1.99 12.81
CA ALA A 192 9.46 2.99 13.80
C ALA A 192 9.91 4.32 13.16
N SER A 193 10.63 4.26 12.04
CA SER A 193 11.06 5.46 11.32
C SER A 193 9.93 6.21 10.62
N LEU A 194 8.79 5.54 10.36
CA LEU A 194 7.59 6.18 9.83
C LEU A 194 6.88 7.04 10.88
N TRP A 195 6.99 6.68 12.16
CA TRP A 195 6.37 7.44 13.25
C TRP A 195 6.87 8.87 13.38
N ASP A 196 8.12 9.12 13.00
CA ASP A 196 8.76 10.42 13.12
C ASP A 196 8.74 11.21 11.81
N GLN A 197 8.25 10.60 10.72
CA GLN A 197 8.25 11.20 9.39
C GLN A 197 6.87 11.75 9.04
N ARG A 198 6.78 13.05 8.83
CA ARG A 198 5.61 13.66 8.21
C ARG A 198 5.72 13.51 6.69
N LEU A 199 4.74 12.84 6.08
CA LEU A 199 4.75 12.62 4.62
C LEU A 199 4.73 13.94 3.84
N ALA A 200 4.09 14.99 4.38
CA ALA A 200 4.10 16.32 3.78
C ALA A 200 5.50 16.95 3.63
N GLU A 201 6.48 16.54 4.44
CA GLU A 201 7.87 17.01 4.32
C GLU A 201 8.59 16.41 3.09
N LEU A 202 7.97 15.42 2.43
CA LEU A 202 8.48 14.80 1.21
C LEU A 202 7.99 15.49 -0.06
N ASP A 203 7.06 16.41 0.05
CA ASP A 203 6.57 17.28 -1.03
C ASP A 203 7.52 18.50 -1.16
N ALA A 204 8.65 18.29 -1.84
CA ALA A 204 9.68 19.31 -1.98
C ALA A 204 9.22 20.51 -2.82
N ALA A 205 8.25 20.34 -3.72
CA ALA A 205 7.72 21.38 -4.60
C ALA A 205 6.58 22.19 -3.97
N GLY A 206 5.96 21.65 -2.90
CA GLY A 206 4.81 22.29 -2.25
C GLY A 206 3.55 22.29 -3.12
N GLU A 207 3.43 21.33 -4.05
CA GLU A 207 2.33 21.24 -5.01
C GLU A 207 1.05 20.64 -4.43
N PHE A 208 1.10 20.15 -3.19
CA PHE A 208 -0.01 19.42 -2.59
C PHE A 208 -0.55 20.11 -1.33
N SER A 209 -1.86 20.05 -1.17
CA SER A 209 -2.51 20.28 0.12
C SER A 209 -2.61 18.97 0.90
N TRP A 210 -2.28 19.01 2.19
CA TRP A 210 -2.16 17.81 3.02
C TRP A 210 -3.18 17.80 4.16
N ARG A 211 -3.87 16.65 4.34
CA ARG A 211 -4.80 16.40 5.46
C ARG A 211 -4.45 15.05 6.09
N THR A 212 -4.25 15.04 7.41
CA THR A 212 -3.97 13.81 8.18
C THR A 212 -5.01 13.59 9.27
N GLU A 213 -5.54 12.40 9.33
CA GLU A 213 -6.46 11.92 10.35
C GLU A 213 -5.87 10.69 11.03
N THR A 214 -6.04 10.57 12.35
CA THR A 214 -5.55 9.42 13.11
C THR A 214 -6.70 8.61 13.69
N TYR A 215 -6.50 7.30 13.77
CA TYR A 215 -7.52 6.34 14.19
C TYR A 215 -6.98 5.41 15.27
N PHE A 216 -7.90 4.79 16.01
CA PHE A 216 -7.60 3.83 17.07
C PHE A 216 -6.50 4.32 18.03
N GLY A 217 -6.80 5.44 18.72
CA GLY A 217 -5.88 6.04 19.69
C GLY A 217 -4.54 6.48 19.09
N GLY A 218 -4.52 6.83 17.80
CA GLY A 218 -3.34 7.28 17.09
C GLY A 218 -2.46 6.17 16.50
N LEU A 219 -2.86 4.89 16.61
CA LEU A 219 -2.05 3.78 16.09
C LEU A 219 -1.99 3.74 14.55
N TYR A 220 -3.03 4.25 13.90
CA TYR A 220 -3.12 4.32 12.44
C TYR A 220 -3.38 5.75 11.99
N GLN A 221 -2.93 6.07 10.78
CA GLN A 221 -3.22 7.33 10.11
C GLN A 221 -3.79 7.11 8.72
N LYS A 222 -4.59 8.07 8.26
CA LYS A 222 -4.91 8.30 6.85
C LYS A 222 -4.42 9.70 6.52
N THR A 223 -3.52 9.81 5.57
CA THR A 223 -3.01 11.09 5.07
C THR A 223 -3.39 11.21 3.60
N VAL A 224 -4.04 12.30 3.24
CA VAL A 224 -4.43 12.62 1.87
C VAL A 224 -3.63 13.83 1.40
N ALA A 225 -2.94 13.65 0.28
CA ALA A 225 -2.25 14.70 -0.45
C ALA A 225 -3.05 14.99 -1.72
N THR A 226 -3.62 16.18 -1.86
CA THR A 226 -4.38 16.61 -3.05
C THR A 226 -3.51 17.55 -3.85
N ARG A 227 -3.27 17.23 -5.13
CA ARG A 227 -2.49 18.07 -6.04
C ARG A 227 -3.28 19.32 -6.38
N GLN A 228 -2.63 20.46 -6.26
CA GLN A 228 -3.21 21.74 -6.69
C GLN A 228 -3.23 21.81 -8.22
N ASP A 229 -4.22 22.52 -8.77
CA ASP A 229 -4.37 22.74 -10.22
C ASP A 229 -3.25 23.61 -10.81
#